data_d7b26d65bceaec6cc71942d63a29716a
#
_entry.id   d7b26d65bceaec6cc71942d63a29716a
#
_cell.length_a   1.000
_cell.length_b   1.000
_cell.length_c   1.000
_cell.angle_alpha   90.00
_cell.angle_beta   90.00
_cell.angle_gamma   90.00
#
_symmetry.space_group_name_H-M   'P 1'
#
loop_
_entity.id
_entity.type
_entity.pdbx_description
1 polymer ?
#
loop_
_entity_poly.entity_id
_entity_poly.type
_entity_poly.pdbx_seq_one_letter_code
_entity_poly.pdbx_strand_id
1 'polypeptide(L)'
;LSSIFKRSNQQQKVVDDRFEKSKNSSKMSNDALVRWFTEDYLKKNQEKSDWIISILSRNNMKNFNKIYELFVKHKDDEDFKKIIAETLVMTGEEDVGSTPEMSKNLSKVIKNSKLKIIPKGKHLCSIECVDDVNNAIKEHIKNE
;
A
#
# COMPACT_ATOMS: atom_id res chain seq x y z
N LEU A 1 -6.16 -4.71 0.99
CA LEU A 1 -5.86 -3.34 1.38
C LEU A 1 -4.59 -2.86 0.69
N SER A 2 -4.65 -1.68 0.03
CA SER A 2 -3.52 -1.03 -0.66
C SER A 2 -2.77 -1.96 -1.64
N SER A 3 -3.52 -2.67 -2.49
CA SER A 3 -2.96 -3.58 -3.48
C SER A 3 -2.60 -2.85 -4.76
N ILE A 4 -1.49 -3.28 -5.39
CA ILE A 4 -1.12 -2.83 -6.71
C ILE A 4 -1.96 -3.59 -7.73
N PHE A 5 -2.38 -2.90 -8.79
CA PHE A 5 -3.03 -3.51 -9.92
C PHE A 5 -2.80 -2.66 -11.19
N LYS A 6 -2.18 -3.27 -12.20
CA LYS A 6 -1.92 -2.68 -13.52
C LYS A 6 -1.22 -1.32 -13.46
N ARG A 7 0.04 -1.31 -13.05
CA ARG A 7 0.87 -0.10 -13.11
C ARG A 7 0.94 0.46 -14.53
N SER A 8 0.78 1.77 -14.67
CA SER A 8 1.15 2.47 -15.91
C SER A 8 2.67 2.43 -16.11
N ASN A 9 3.13 2.68 -17.33
CA ASN A 9 4.58 2.78 -17.63
C ASN A 9 5.27 3.84 -16.74
N GLN A 10 4.61 4.96 -16.47
CA GLN A 10 5.14 5.99 -15.60
C GLN A 10 5.25 5.52 -14.13
N GLN A 11 4.22 4.83 -13.63
CA GLN A 11 4.24 4.25 -12.28
C GLN A 11 5.32 3.18 -12.15
N GLN A 12 5.47 2.32 -13.16
CA GLN A 12 6.54 1.32 -13.19
C GLN A 12 7.91 1.98 -13.15
N LYS A 13 8.15 3.00 -13.96
CA LYS A 13 9.43 3.74 -13.96
C LYS A 13 9.75 4.33 -12.59
N VAL A 14 8.79 4.92 -11.90
CA VAL A 14 8.99 5.45 -10.53
C VAL A 14 9.40 4.36 -9.55
N VAL A 15 8.85 3.16 -9.68
CA VAL A 15 9.19 2.02 -8.82
C VAL A 15 10.57 1.47 -9.17
N ASP A 16 10.91 1.37 -10.47
CA ASP A 16 12.23 0.94 -10.95
C ASP A 16 13.33 1.91 -10.46
N ASP A 17 13.14 3.20 -10.62
CA ASP A 17 14.09 4.24 -10.17
C ASP A 17 14.32 4.16 -8.64
N ARG A 18 13.26 3.89 -7.87
CA ARG A 18 13.35 3.71 -6.42
C ARG A 18 14.11 2.44 -6.06
N PHE A 19 13.91 1.37 -6.80
CA PHE A 19 14.63 0.12 -6.59
C PHE A 19 16.13 0.30 -6.88
N GLU A 20 16.48 0.94 -7.99
CA GLU A 20 17.90 1.21 -8.30
C GLU A 20 18.57 2.05 -7.20
N LYS A 21 17.89 3.07 -6.70
CA LYS A 21 18.40 3.87 -5.56
C LYS A 21 18.58 3.01 -4.28
N SER A 22 17.68 2.05 -4.03
CA SER A 22 17.75 1.21 -2.84
C SER A 22 18.96 0.28 -2.82
N LYS A 23 19.47 -0.14 -3.98
CA LYS A 23 20.67 -1.01 -4.09
C LYS A 23 21.93 -0.36 -3.50
N ASN A 24 22.02 0.96 -3.59
CA ASN A 24 23.17 1.74 -3.12
C ASN A 24 22.92 2.38 -1.73
N SER A 25 21.79 2.08 -1.11
CA SER A 25 21.44 2.62 0.20
C SER A 25 21.77 1.63 1.32
N SER A 26 22.39 2.12 2.38
CA SER A 26 22.64 1.34 3.61
C SER A 26 21.41 1.30 4.53
N LYS A 27 20.41 2.16 4.30
CA LYS A 27 19.20 2.28 5.12
C LYS A 27 17.98 2.58 4.26
N MET A 28 16.82 2.15 4.72
CA MET A 28 15.57 2.63 4.14
C MET A 28 15.42 4.13 4.40
N SER A 29 15.03 4.84 3.35
CA SER A 29 14.86 6.29 3.38
C SER A 29 13.64 6.70 4.23
N ASN A 30 13.75 7.81 4.94
CA ASN A 30 12.62 8.49 5.60
C ASN A 30 11.52 8.89 4.61
N ASP A 31 11.83 8.94 3.31
CA ASP A 31 10.84 9.14 2.23
C ASP A 31 9.71 8.08 2.25
N ALA A 32 9.94 6.93 2.88
CA ALA A 32 8.91 5.93 3.07
C ALA A 32 7.75 6.47 3.93
N LEU A 33 8.05 7.16 5.02
CA LEU A 33 7.02 7.72 5.91
C LEU A 33 6.11 8.71 5.19
N VAL A 34 6.69 9.61 4.40
CA VAL A 34 5.94 10.63 3.65
C VAL A 34 5.02 10.00 2.60
N ARG A 35 5.39 8.83 2.06
CA ARG A 35 4.52 8.07 1.16
C ARG A 35 3.43 7.29 1.89
N TRP A 36 3.71 6.84 3.11
CA TRP A 36 2.82 5.94 3.86
C TRP A 36 1.79 6.67 4.70
N PHE A 37 2.10 7.88 5.16
CA PHE A 37 1.27 8.67 6.07
C PHE A 37 1.10 10.10 5.56
N THR A 38 0.01 10.75 5.95
CA THR A 38 -0.19 12.17 5.72
C THR A 38 0.74 13.00 6.59
N GLU A 39 0.99 14.23 6.16
CA GLU A 39 1.82 15.18 6.94
C GLU A 39 1.21 15.47 8.31
N ASP A 40 -0.11 15.61 8.34
CA ASP A 40 -0.88 15.82 9.58
C ASP A 40 -0.71 14.68 10.58
N TYR A 41 -0.76 13.44 10.09
CA TYR A 41 -0.55 12.27 10.94
C TYR A 41 0.87 12.26 11.52
N LEU A 42 1.87 12.48 10.69
CA LEU A 42 3.28 12.49 11.12
C LEU A 42 3.55 13.56 12.15
N LYS A 43 3.00 14.77 11.97
CA LYS A 43 3.14 15.86 12.96
C LYS A 43 2.51 15.53 14.33
N LYS A 44 1.37 14.83 14.32
CA LYS A 44 0.63 14.51 15.56
C LYS A 44 1.11 13.22 16.24
N ASN A 45 1.89 12.38 15.56
CA ASN A 45 2.27 11.05 16.04
C ASN A 45 3.78 10.80 15.92
N GLN A 46 4.58 11.74 16.43
CA GLN A 46 6.05 11.67 16.34
C GLN A 46 6.62 10.36 16.91
N GLU A 47 6.17 9.94 18.09
CA GLU A 47 6.63 8.69 18.71
C GLU A 47 6.40 7.46 17.85
N LYS A 48 5.23 7.37 17.18
CA LYS A 48 4.95 6.27 16.26
C LYS A 48 5.83 6.36 15.03
N SER A 49 6.09 7.56 14.51
CA SER A 49 6.99 7.78 13.39
C SER A 49 8.41 7.32 13.73
N ASP A 50 8.92 7.69 14.88
CA ASP A 50 10.24 7.30 15.37
C ASP A 50 10.35 5.79 15.59
N TRP A 51 9.30 5.17 16.12
CA TRP A 51 9.22 3.72 16.25
C TRP A 51 9.28 3.01 14.91
N ILE A 52 8.51 3.47 13.91
CA ILE A 52 8.54 2.92 12.55
C ILE A 52 9.93 3.09 11.93
N ILE A 53 10.54 4.26 12.05
CA ILE A 53 11.93 4.50 11.59
C ILE A 53 12.90 3.53 12.24
N SER A 54 12.75 3.28 13.54
CA SER A 54 13.60 2.33 14.27
C SER A 54 13.49 0.91 13.74
N ILE A 55 12.29 0.48 13.34
CA ILE A 55 12.08 -0.82 12.70
C ILE A 55 12.74 -0.85 11.33
N LEU A 56 12.50 0.18 10.51
CA LEU A 56 13.04 0.26 9.15
C LEU A 56 14.57 0.29 9.14
N SER A 57 15.19 0.95 10.13
CA SER A 57 16.64 1.04 10.26
C SER A 57 17.33 -0.29 10.59
N ARG A 58 16.60 -1.26 11.14
CA ARG A 58 17.10 -2.61 11.47
C ARG A 58 17.03 -3.58 10.29
N ASN A 59 16.42 -3.19 9.19
CA ASN A 59 16.29 -4.07 8.02
C ASN A 59 17.66 -4.38 7.43
N ASN A 60 17.87 -5.68 7.14
CA ASN A 60 18.97 -6.09 6.31
C ASN A 60 18.68 -5.71 4.85
N MET A 61 19.37 -4.70 4.36
CA MET A 61 19.11 -4.13 3.02
C MET A 61 19.33 -5.14 1.89
N LYS A 62 20.25 -6.12 2.04
CA LYS A 62 20.44 -7.18 1.05
C LYS A 62 19.20 -8.06 0.92
N ASN A 63 18.60 -8.44 2.05
CA ASN A 63 17.37 -9.23 2.07
C ASN A 63 16.18 -8.40 1.63
N PHE A 64 16.08 -7.16 2.10
CA PHE A 64 15.04 -6.21 1.66
C PHE A 64 15.05 -6.06 0.14
N ASN A 65 16.19 -5.81 -0.47
CA ASN A 65 16.30 -5.60 -1.91
C ASN A 65 15.88 -6.83 -2.72
N LYS A 66 16.14 -8.05 -2.24
CA LYS A 66 15.65 -9.28 -2.89
C LYS A 66 14.12 -9.35 -2.90
N ILE A 67 13.49 -9.06 -1.77
CA ILE A 67 12.02 -9.05 -1.66
C ILE A 67 11.44 -7.89 -2.48
N TYR A 68 12.07 -6.72 -2.41
CA TYR A 68 11.63 -5.55 -3.17
C TYR A 68 11.75 -5.76 -4.69
N GLU A 69 12.76 -6.51 -5.14
CA GLU A 69 12.89 -6.90 -6.55
C GLU A 69 11.70 -7.73 -7.03
N LEU A 70 11.21 -8.67 -6.23
CA LEU A 70 10.00 -9.44 -6.56
C LEU A 70 8.78 -8.52 -6.73
N PHE A 71 8.61 -7.57 -5.81
CA PHE A 71 7.55 -6.58 -5.89
C PHE A 71 7.66 -5.69 -7.14
N VAL A 72 8.87 -5.25 -7.47
CA VAL A 72 9.14 -4.40 -8.64
C VAL A 72 8.86 -5.14 -9.94
N LYS A 73 9.32 -6.39 -10.04
CA LYS A 73 9.16 -7.25 -11.23
C LYS A 73 7.80 -7.92 -11.34
N HIS A 74 6.96 -7.82 -10.31
CA HIS A 74 5.64 -8.42 -10.34
C HIS A 74 4.83 -7.88 -11.52
N LYS A 75 4.30 -8.81 -12.31
CA LYS A 75 3.35 -8.51 -13.38
C LYS A 75 1.98 -9.00 -12.94
N ASP A 76 0.99 -8.16 -13.11
CA ASP A 76 -0.39 -8.56 -12.88
C ASP A 76 -0.76 -9.63 -13.92
N ASP A 77 -1.12 -10.79 -13.41
CA ASP A 77 -1.74 -11.83 -14.22
C ASP A 77 -3.28 -11.73 -14.14
N GLU A 78 -3.96 -12.55 -14.91
CA GLU A 78 -5.43 -12.55 -14.93
C GLU A 78 -6.05 -13.36 -13.78
N ASP A 79 -5.29 -13.85 -12.81
CA ASP A 79 -5.77 -14.75 -11.77
C ASP A 79 -6.75 -14.08 -10.79
N PHE A 80 -6.75 -12.76 -10.71
CA PHE A 80 -7.75 -12.03 -9.92
C PHE A 80 -9.21 -12.34 -10.32
N LYS A 81 -9.45 -12.69 -11.58
CA LYS A 81 -10.78 -13.11 -12.06
C LYS A 81 -11.25 -14.43 -11.45
N LYS A 82 -10.32 -15.26 -10.96
CA LYS A 82 -10.60 -16.55 -10.31
C LYS A 82 -11.01 -16.42 -8.86
N ILE A 83 -10.90 -15.22 -8.27
CA ILE A 83 -11.32 -14.97 -6.89
C ILE A 83 -12.85 -15.01 -6.84
N ILE A 84 -13.39 -16.01 -6.15
CA ILE A 84 -14.83 -16.24 -5.96
C ILE A 84 -15.33 -15.78 -4.60
N ALA A 85 -14.41 -15.64 -3.62
CA ALA A 85 -14.72 -15.19 -2.27
C ALA A 85 -15.25 -13.75 -2.27
N GLU A 86 -16.17 -13.45 -1.35
CA GLU A 86 -16.51 -12.04 -1.08
C GLU A 86 -15.27 -11.27 -0.69
N THR A 87 -15.02 -10.18 -1.37
CA THR A 87 -13.75 -9.44 -1.27
C THR A 87 -13.98 -7.98 -0.99
N LEU A 88 -13.39 -7.45 0.07
CA LEU A 88 -13.32 -6.02 0.31
C LEU A 88 -12.01 -5.44 -0.23
N VAL A 89 -12.10 -4.64 -1.28
CA VAL A 89 -10.97 -3.91 -1.84
C VAL A 89 -10.90 -2.52 -1.21
N MET A 90 -9.79 -2.21 -0.52
CA MET A 90 -9.63 -0.92 0.15
C MET A 90 -8.29 -0.27 -0.16
N THR A 91 -8.27 1.06 -0.20
CA THR A 91 -7.03 1.86 -0.20
C THR A 91 -7.30 3.25 0.36
N GLY A 92 -6.24 3.93 0.79
CA GLY A 92 -6.33 5.34 1.18
C GLY A 92 -6.55 6.24 -0.03
N GLU A 93 -7.32 7.30 0.14
CA GLU A 93 -7.64 8.29 -0.90
C GLU A 93 -6.38 8.97 -1.46
N GLU A 94 -5.38 9.17 -0.61
CA GLU A 94 -4.10 9.82 -0.93
C GLU A 94 -2.95 8.83 -1.17
N ASP A 95 -3.23 7.53 -1.34
CA ASP A 95 -2.20 6.54 -1.64
C ASP A 95 -1.68 6.72 -3.09
N VAL A 96 -0.42 7.12 -3.20
CA VAL A 96 0.25 7.33 -4.50
C VAL A 96 0.93 6.06 -5.03
N GLY A 97 1.08 5.04 -4.20
CA GLY A 97 1.71 3.77 -4.56
C GLY A 97 0.72 2.72 -5.04
N SER A 98 -0.33 2.50 -4.26
CA SER A 98 -1.47 1.64 -4.58
C SER A 98 -2.71 2.52 -4.71
N THR A 99 -2.82 3.21 -5.84
CA THR A 99 -3.75 4.32 -6.01
C THR A 99 -5.23 3.91 -5.93
N PRO A 100 -6.14 4.84 -5.60
CA PRO A 100 -7.59 4.61 -5.68
C PRO A 100 -8.02 4.05 -7.03
N GLU A 101 -7.41 4.50 -8.13
CA GLU A 101 -7.71 4.01 -9.47
C GLU A 101 -7.33 2.54 -9.65
N MET A 102 -6.16 2.09 -9.12
CA MET A 102 -5.79 0.68 -9.11
C MET A 102 -6.81 -0.16 -8.34
N SER A 103 -7.25 0.30 -7.18
CA SER A 103 -8.26 -0.38 -6.36
C SER A 103 -9.63 -0.45 -7.05
N LYS A 104 -10.04 0.62 -7.73
CA LYS A 104 -11.26 0.62 -8.57
C LYS A 104 -11.16 -0.41 -9.70
N ASN A 105 -10.02 -0.47 -10.38
CA ASN A 105 -9.81 -1.41 -11.48
C ASN A 105 -9.73 -2.85 -10.98
N LEU A 106 -9.09 -3.11 -9.85
CA LEU A 106 -9.06 -4.43 -9.22
C LEU A 106 -10.47 -4.88 -8.82
N SER A 107 -11.27 -4.00 -8.20
CA SER A 107 -12.64 -4.30 -7.83
C SER A 107 -13.54 -4.62 -9.02
N LYS A 108 -13.30 -4.04 -10.20
CA LYS A 108 -14.03 -4.41 -11.43
C LYS A 108 -13.69 -5.81 -11.94
N VAL A 109 -12.50 -6.33 -11.62
CA VAL A 109 -12.03 -7.64 -12.07
C VAL A 109 -12.50 -8.76 -11.14
N ILE A 110 -12.56 -8.52 -9.83
CA ILE A 110 -13.04 -9.47 -8.84
C ILE A 110 -14.56 -9.41 -8.79
N LYS A 111 -15.22 -10.48 -9.24
CA LYS A 111 -16.68 -10.53 -9.43
C LYS A 111 -17.48 -10.19 -8.16
N ASN A 112 -17.07 -10.73 -7.00
CA ASN A 112 -17.75 -10.53 -5.72
C ASN A 112 -16.96 -9.55 -4.85
N SER A 113 -16.78 -8.31 -5.32
CA SER A 113 -16.02 -7.34 -4.54
C SER A 113 -16.81 -6.09 -4.22
N LYS A 114 -16.52 -5.54 -3.04
CA LYS A 114 -16.95 -4.21 -2.59
C LYS A 114 -15.71 -3.31 -2.56
N LEU A 115 -15.85 -2.06 -3.00
CA LEU A 115 -14.77 -1.08 -2.97
C LEU A 115 -14.99 -0.08 -1.84
N LYS A 116 -13.95 0.18 -1.05
CA LYS A 116 -13.92 1.26 -0.07
C LYS A 116 -12.67 2.10 -0.22
N ILE A 117 -12.82 3.38 -0.52
CA ILE A 117 -11.74 4.36 -0.46
C ILE A 117 -11.79 5.02 0.92
N ILE A 118 -10.68 4.99 1.63
CA ILE A 118 -10.55 5.54 3.00
C ILE A 118 -10.18 7.03 2.88
N PRO A 119 -11.05 7.94 3.30
CA PRO A 119 -10.80 9.38 3.18
C PRO A 119 -9.53 9.79 3.92
N LYS A 120 -8.78 10.74 3.35
CA LYS A 120 -7.57 11.33 3.96
C LYS A 120 -6.50 10.33 4.37
N GLY A 121 -6.61 9.06 3.97
CA GLY A 121 -5.63 8.02 4.28
C GLY A 121 -4.62 7.88 3.15
N LYS A 122 -3.36 7.58 3.51
CA LYS A 122 -2.31 7.14 2.57
C LYS A 122 -2.12 5.62 2.60
N HIS A 123 -0.92 5.15 2.27
CA HIS A 123 -0.63 3.72 2.09
C HIS A 123 -0.86 2.87 3.36
N LEU A 124 -0.52 3.39 4.52
CA LEU A 124 -0.78 2.75 5.81
C LEU A 124 -2.04 3.29 6.50
N CYS A 125 -3.12 3.50 5.72
CA CYS A 125 -4.40 3.94 6.26
C CYS A 125 -4.95 3.03 7.36
N SER A 126 -4.54 1.76 7.43
CA SER A 126 -4.87 0.86 8.54
C SER A 126 -4.27 1.29 9.89
N ILE A 127 -3.24 2.13 9.87
CA ILE A 127 -2.63 2.72 11.08
C ILE A 127 -3.10 4.17 11.26
N GLU A 128 -3.26 4.89 10.16
CA GLU A 128 -3.61 6.31 10.16
C GLU A 128 -5.11 6.56 10.36
N CYS A 129 -5.95 5.75 9.70
CA CYS A 129 -7.41 5.86 9.69
C CYS A 129 -8.05 4.59 10.28
N VAL A 130 -7.62 4.21 11.49
CA VAL A 130 -7.97 2.93 12.14
C VAL A 130 -9.48 2.71 12.20
N ASP A 131 -10.24 3.73 12.59
CA ASP A 131 -11.68 3.61 12.78
C ASP A 131 -12.40 3.39 11.46
N ASP A 132 -12.03 4.13 10.41
CA ASP A 132 -12.63 3.98 9.08
C ASP A 132 -12.36 2.59 8.49
N VAL A 133 -11.11 2.11 8.62
CA VAL A 133 -10.72 0.78 8.15
C VAL A 133 -11.44 -0.31 8.92
N ASN A 134 -11.47 -0.24 10.25
CA ASN A 134 -12.14 -1.22 11.09
C ASN A 134 -13.65 -1.24 10.87
N ASN A 135 -14.27 -0.08 10.68
CA ASN A 135 -15.70 0.00 10.37
C ASN A 135 -16.01 -0.65 9.02
N ALA A 136 -15.20 -0.37 7.99
CA ALA A 136 -15.37 -0.99 6.68
C ALA A 136 -15.23 -2.53 6.73
N ILE A 137 -14.28 -3.05 7.53
CA ILE A 137 -14.11 -4.49 7.75
C ILE A 137 -15.33 -5.07 8.48
N LYS A 138 -15.77 -4.42 9.57
CA LYS A 138 -16.95 -4.87 10.35
C LYS A 138 -18.21 -4.89 9.49
N GLU A 139 -18.42 -3.88 8.67
CA GLU A 139 -19.55 -3.80 7.74
C GLU A 139 -19.51 -4.94 6.70
N HIS A 140 -18.31 -5.27 6.22
CA HIS A 140 -18.13 -6.34 5.25
C HIS A 140 -18.49 -7.71 5.85
N ILE A 141 -17.95 -8.01 7.05
CA ILE A 141 -18.18 -9.30 7.74
C ILE A 141 -19.63 -9.47 8.21
N LYS A 142 -20.33 -8.39 8.60
CA LYS A 142 -21.71 -8.48 9.08
C LYS A 142 -22.73 -8.75 7.98
N ASN A 143 -22.36 -8.54 6.73
CA ASN A 143 -23.23 -8.77 5.58
C ASN A 143 -23.04 -10.17 4.96
N GLU A 144 -22.29 -11.02 5.63
CA GLU A 144 -22.26 -12.46 5.41
C GLU A 144 -23.33 -13.14 6.30
#